data_ab45d319a01a4354af83861b83e72e27
#
_entry.id   ab45d319a01a4354af83861b83e72e27
#
_cell.length_a   1.000
_cell.length_b   1.000
_cell.length_c   1.000
_cell.angle_alpha   90.00
_cell.angle_beta   90.00
_cell.angle_gamma   90.00
#
_symmetry.space_group_name_H-M   'P 1'
#
loop_
_entity.id
_entity.type
_entity.pdbx_description
1 polymer ?
#
loop_
_entity_poly.entity_id
_entity_poly.type
_entity_poly.pdbx_seq_one_letter_code
_entity_poly.pdbx_strand_id
1 'polypeptide(L)'
;MYNFFVVRFTNRVDGTSGNSVKAYEAESDALKEFFREAGQAVDTTHLTDSVTMLTKEGFELRHEVFLHDAPAPEPEEEETT
;
A
#
# COMPACT_ATOMS: atom_id res chain seq x y z
N MET A 1 23.64 -6.13 -5.86
CA MET A 1 23.07 -4.77 -5.81
C MET A 1 21.56 -4.84 -5.97
N TYR A 2 20.86 -4.05 -5.20
CA TYR A 2 19.39 -4.05 -5.29
C TYR A 2 18.94 -3.15 -6.42
N ASN A 3 18.06 -3.66 -7.25
CA ASN A 3 17.57 -2.95 -8.44
C ASN A 3 16.11 -2.56 -8.33
N PHE A 4 15.38 -3.14 -7.37
CA PHE A 4 13.95 -2.91 -7.22
C PHE A 4 13.60 -2.74 -5.76
N PHE A 5 12.64 -1.86 -5.49
CA PHE A 5 12.21 -1.57 -4.13
C PHE A 5 10.69 -1.65 -4.06
N VAL A 6 10.17 -2.24 -3.00
CA VAL A 6 8.73 -2.27 -2.74
C VAL A 6 8.50 -1.46 -1.47
N VAL A 7 7.73 -0.40 -1.61
CA VAL A 7 7.45 0.54 -0.52
C VAL A 7 6.00 0.39 -0.11
N ARG A 8 5.78 0.16 1.18
CA ARG A 8 4.45 0.13 1.76
C ARG A 8 4.25 1.34 2.64
N PHE A 9 3.17 2.07 2.43
CA PHE A 9 2.86 3.26 3.23
C PHE A 9 1.45 3.10 3.80
N THR A 10 1.29 3.46 5.07
CA THR A 10 0.05 3.27 5.81
C THR A 10 -0.31 4.54 6.55
N ASN A 11 -1.57 4.96 6.46
CA ASN A 11 -2.15 5.98 7.34
C ASN A 11 -3.18 5.31 8.23
N ARG A 12 -3.03 5.48 9.53
CA ARG A 12 -3.89 4.81 10.52
C ARG A 12 -4.97 5.76 11.02
N VAL A 13 -6.04 5.17 11.54
CA VAL A 13 -7.20 5.95 12.04
C VAL A 13 -6.84 6.82 13.22
N ASP A 14 -5.77 6.51 13.97
CA ASP A 14 -5.36 7.31 15.11
C ASP A 14 -4.48 8.51 14.73
N GLY A 15 -4.29 8.73 13.45
CA GLY A 15 -3.49 9.85 12.96
C GLY A 15 -2.02 9.55 12.74
N THR A 16 -1.57 8.36 13.09
CA THR A 16 -0.18 7.98 12.85
C THR A 16 -0.02 7.40 11.46
N SER A 17 1.23 7.34 11.01
CA SER A 17 1.55 6.73 9.72
C SER A 17 2.78 5.86 9.87
N GLY A 18 2.95 4.96 8.91
CA GLY A 18 4.11 4.09 8.88
C GLY A 18 4.48 3.76 7.46
N ASN A 19 5.72 3.33 7.28
CA ASN A 19 6.15 2.87 5.98
C ASN A 19 7.18 1.77 6.16
N SER A 20 7.38 1.00 5.09
CA SER A 20 8.43 0.00 5.03
C SER A 20 8.96 -0.05 3.61
N VAL A 21 10.25 -0.35 3.48
CA VAL A 21 10.89 -0.49 2.19
C VAL A 21 11.63 -1.81 2.18
N LYS A 22 11.39 -2.61 1.15
CA LYS A 22 12.09 -3.87 0.95
C LYS A 22 12.79 -3.81 -0.40
N ALA A 23 14.00 -4.36 -0.46
CA ALA A 23 14.86 -4.26 -1.63
C ALA A 23 15.09 -5.64 -2.23
N TYR A 24 15.11 -5.70 -3.56
CA TYR A 24 15.27 -6.95 -4.30
C TYR A 24 16.18 -6.75 -5.48
N GLU A 25 16.93 -7.81 -5.84
CA GLU A 25 17.79 -7.77 -7.01
C GLU A 25 17.02 -8.13 -8.28
N ALA A 26 16.07 -9.06 -8.18
CA ALA A 26 15.31 -9.54 -9.33
C ALA A 26 13.92 -8.94 -9.34
N GLU A 27 13.46 -8.56 -10.53
CA GLU A 27 12.13 -7.99 -10.69
C GLU A 27 11.03 -8.96 -10.26
N SER A 28 11.21 -10.25 -10.55
CA SER A 28 10.20 -11.24 -10.19
C SER A 28 9.99 -11.33 -8.68
N ASP A 29 11.08 -11.21 -7.91
CA ASP A 29 10.96 -11.25 -6.45
C ASP A 29 10.27 -10.00 -5.93
N ALA A 30 10.58 -8.85 -6.50
CA ALA A 30 9.93 -7.60 -6.12
C ALA A 30 8.44 -7.65 -6.48
N LEU A 31 8.09 -8.21 -7.64
CA LEU A 31 6.69 -8.36 -8.03
C LEU A 31 5.92 -9.24 -7.06
N LYS A 32 6.53 -10.36 -6.64
CA LYS A 32 5.88 -11.23 -5.67
C LYS A 32 5.61 -10.49 -4.37
N GLU A 33 6.59 -9.71 -3.92
CA GLU A 33 6.40 -8.94 -2.69
C GLU A 33 5.36 -7.85 -2.88
N PHE A 34 5.35 -7.18 -4.06
CA PHE A 34 4.35 -6.17 -4.35
C PHE A 34 2.94 -6.74 -4.21
N PHE A 35 2.69 -7.89 -4.84
CA PHE A 35 1.36 -8.49 -4.78
C PHE A 35 1.03 -9.04 -3.40
N ARG A 36 2.02 -9.51 -2.65
CA ARG A 36 1.80 -9.96 -1.29
C ARG A 36 1.39 -8.79 -0.39
N GLU A 37 2.10 -7.67 -0.50
CA GLU A 37 1.77 -6.48 0.28
C GLU A 37 0.42 -5.91 -0.12
N ALA A 38 0.14 -5.88 -1.43
CA ALA A 38 -1.14 -5.39 -1.92
C ALA A 38 -2.28 -6.26 -1.41
N GLY A 39 -2.08 -7.59 -1.40
CA GLY A 39 -3.09 -8.50 -0.87
C GLY A 39 -3.38 -8.26 0.60
N GLN A 40 -2.35 -7.94 1.38
CA GLN A 40 -2.55 -7.61 2.79
C GLN A 40 -3.25 -6.26 2.95
N ALA A 41 -2.95 -5.32 2.07
CA ALA A 41 -3.49 -3.96 2.16
C ALA A 41 -4.98 -3.89 1.85
N VAL A 42 -5.51 -4.89 1.15
CA VAL A 42 -6.93 -4.91 0.77
C VAL A 42 -7.84 -4.95 1.99
N ASP A 43 -7.41 -5.59 3.06
CA ASP A 43 -8.29 -5.89 4.19
C ASP A 43 -7.60 -5.52 5.51
N THR A 44 -7.43 -4.21 5.72
CA THR A 44 -6.85 -3.71 6.96
C THR A 44 -7.84 -2.77 7.64
N THR A 45 -7.51 -2.39 8.88
CA THR A 45 -8.28 -1.41 9.63
C THR A 45 -7.69 0.00 9.51
N HIS A 46 -6.73 0.18 8.61
CA HIS A 46 -6.10 1.48 8.38
C HIS A 46 -7.00 2.39 7.56
N LEU A 47 -6.73 3.70 7.57
CA LEU A 47 -7.45 4.63 6.70
C LEU A 47 -7.05 4.42 5.25
N THR A 48 -5.75 4.37 4.99
CA THR A 48 -5.25 4.11 3.65
C THR A 48 -4.02 3.23 3.73
N ASP A 49 -3.83 2.45 2.71
CA ASP A 49 -2.61 1.70 2.48
C ASP A 49 -2.20 1.91 1.03
N SER A 50 -0.91 2.01 0.78
CA SER A 50 -0.42 2.05 -0.59
C SER A 50 0.80 1.14 -0.72
N VAL A 51 0.97 0.60 -1.91
CA VAL A 51 2.12 -0.24 -2.24
C VAL A 51 2.67 0.29 -3.55
N THR A 52 3.98 0.53 -3.58
CA THR A 52 4.64 1.07 -4.76
C THR A 52 5.88 0.24 -5.05
N MET A 53 6.07 -0.10 -6.31
CA MET A 53 7.27 -0.80 -6.77
C MET A 53 8.09 0.15 -7.63
N LEU A 54 9.34 0.35 -7.23
CA LEU A 54 10.23 1.31 -7.88
C LEU A 54 11.48 0.62 -8.39
N THR A 55 12.08 1.21 -9.42
CA THR A 55 13.43 0.83 -9.84
C THR A 55 14.45 1.57 -8.97
N LYS A 56 15.72 1.18 -9.10
CA LYS A 56 16.80 1.84 -8.36
C LYS A 56 16.97 3.30 -8.76
N GLU A 57 16.50 3.67 -9.96
CA GLU A 57 16.53 5.05 -10.42
C GLU A 57 15.33 5.86 -9.92
N GLY A 58 14.40 5.23 -9.23
CA GLY A 58 13.24 5.92 -8.71
C GLY A 58 12.03 5.91 -9.63
N PHE A 59 12.08 5.16 -10.74
CA PHE A 59 10.92 5.05 -11.63
C PHE A 59 9.87 4.13 -11.02
N GLU A 60 8.64 4.59 -11.00
CA GLU A 60 7.53 3.81 -10.49
C GLU A 60 7.09 2.81 -11.55
N LEU A 61 7.13 1.53 -11.20
CA LEU A 61 6.70 0.45 -12.09
C LEU A 61 5.26 0.05 -11.81
N ARG A 62 4.84 0.03 -10.55
CA ARG A 62 3.50 -0.32 -10.14
C ARG A 62 3.13 0.49 -8.90
N HIS A 63 1.85 0.83 -8.79
CA HIS A 63 1.36 1.59 -7.65
C HIS A 63 -0.10 1.26 -7.43
N GLU A 64 -0.45 0.90 -6.19
CA GLU A 64 -1.83 0.65 -5.80
C GLU A 64 -2.14 1.39 -4.51
N VAL A 65 -3.30 2.00 -4.46
CA VAL A 65 -3.77 2.69 -3.27
C VAL A 65 -5.09 2.08 -2.84
N PHE A 66 -5.16 1.73 -1.56
CA PHE A 66 -6.35 1.14 -0.97
C PHE A 66 -6.92 2.13 0.03
N LEU A 67 -8.12 2.63 -0.24
CA LEU A 67 -8.82 3.55 0.64
C LEU A 67 -9.84 2.75 1.42
N HIS A 68 -9.76 2.84 2.75
CA HIS A 68 -10.67 2.10 3.62
C HIS A 68 -11.62 3.08 4.27
N ASP A 69 -12.85 2.66 4.44
CA ASP A 69 -13.84 3.50 5.10
C ASP A 69 -13.43 3.74 6.54
N ALA A 70 -13.54 4.99 6.97
CA ALA A 70 -13.34 5.28 8.38
C ALA A 70 -14.40 4.55 9.20
N PRO A 71 -14.05 4.09 10.38
CA PRO A 71 -15.01 3.36 11.22
C PRO A 71 -16.03 4.30 11.84
N ALA A 72 -16.46 5.26 11.17
CA ALA A 72 -17.48 6.15 11.69
C ALA A 72 -18.73 5.95 10.95
N PRO A 73 -19.58 6.24 11.31
CA PRO A 73 -20.65 6.12 10.66
C PRO A 73 -21.39 6.67 9.62
N GLU A 74 -21.13 6.75 9.58
CA GLU A 74 -21.79 7.15 8.93
C GLU A 74 -22.55 7.03 8.18
N PRO A 75 -23.11 7.16 8.10
CA PRO A 75 -23.81 7.07 7.39
C PRO A 75 -24.25 7.26 6.46
N GLU A 76 -24.37 7.31 6.41
CA GLU A 76 -24.87 7.45 5.74
C GLU A 76 -25.16 7.29 4.74
N GLU A 77 -25.17 7.22 4.77
CA GLU A 77 -25.38 7.11 3.98
C GLU A 77 -25.76 6.78 3.12
N GLU A 78 -25.90 6.69 3.13
CA GLU A 78 -26.23 6.44 2.45
C GLU A 78 -26.58 6.32 1.61
N GLU A 79 -26.62 6.35 1.56
CA GLU A 79 -26.89 6.34 0.89
C GLU A 79 -27.32 6.13 0.15
N THR A 80 -27.42 6.07 0.16
CA THR A 80 -27.76 6.01 -0.41
C THR A 80 -28.14 5.95 -1.03
N THR A 81 -28.36 5.92 -1.17
CA THR A 81 -28.69 6.06 -1.58
C THR A 81 -28.94 6.05 -1.91
#